data_be599e8ab5078becf3273e962564b427
#
_entry.id   be599e8ab5078becf3273e962564b427
#
_cell.length_a   1.000
_cell.length_b   1.000
_cell.length_c   1.000
_cell.angle_alpha   90.00
_cell.angle_beta   90.00
_cell.angle_gamma   90.00
#
_symmetry.space_group_name_H-M   'P 1'
#
loop_
_entity.id
_entity.type
_entity.pdbx_description
1 polymer ?
#
loop_
_entity_poly.entity_id
_entity_poly.type
_entity_poly.pdbx_seq_one_letter_code
_entity_poly.pdbx_strand_id
1 'polypeptide(L)' 'MNHPSSRMLDRIKAVYLYIQKQGMVTTNQLAEEFGITDRTMQRDLSVLEYNGLVSSPHRGKWITTEKKVKIS' A
#
# COMPACT_ATOMS: atom_id res chain seq x y z
N MET A 1 -2.49 22.74 8.60
CA MET A 1 -3.79 22.21 8.93
C MET A 1 -3.89 20.75 8.55
N ASN A 2 -4.21 19.93 9.52
CA ASN A 2 -4.21 18.49 9.31
C ASN A 2 -5.58 17.99 8.92
N HIS A 3 -5.70 17.60 7.68
CA HIS A 3 -6.89 16.92 7.21
C HIS A 3 -6.71 15.44 7.39
N PRO A 4 -7.76 14.71 7.77
CA PRO A 4 -7.66 13.26 7.88
C PRO A 4 -7.13 12.63 6.58
N SER A 5 -7.47 13.23 5.45
CA SER A 5 -7.01 12.72 4.16
C SER A 5 -5.49 12.85 4.00
N SER A 6 -4.89 13.87 4.61
CA SER A 6 -3.44 14.01 4.56
C SER A 6 -2.74 12.84 5.23
N ARG A 7 -3.24 12.45 6.40
CA ARG A 7 -2.64 11.33 7.11
C ARG A 7 -2.81 10.03 6.35
N MET A 8 -3.97 9.87 5.72
CA MET A 8 -4.21 8.68 4.93
C MET A 8 -3.26 8.62 3.76
N LEU A 9 -3.03 9.75 3.09
CA LEU A 9 -2.12 9.78 1.95
C LEU A 9 -0.69 9.49 2.37
N ASP A 10 -0.27 10.03 3.53
CA ASP A 10 1.06 9.75 4.04
C ASP A 10 1.23 8.27 4.34
N ARG A 11 0.21 7.65 4.93
CA ARG A 11 0.26 6.23 5.23
C ARG A 11 0.31 5.40 3.95
N ILE A 12 -0.51 5.77 2.97
CA ILE A 12 -0.54 5.03 1.71
C ILE A 12 0.81 5.09 1.02
N LYS A 13 1.46 6.25 1.03
CA LYS A 13 2.80 6.38 0.48
C LYS A 13 3.79 5.49 1.21
N ALA A 14 3.71 5.49 2.54
CA ALA A 14 4.62 4.68 3.34
C ALA A 14 4.38 3.19 3.08
N VAL A 15 3.13 2.79 2.92
CA VAL A 15 2.81 1.41 2.61
C VAL A 15 3.42 1.01 1.27
N TYR A 16 3.28 1.86 0.27
CA TYR A 16 3.85 1.58 -1.05
C TYR A 16 5.36 1.39 -0.96
N LEU A 17 6.04 2.31 -0.27
CA LEU A 17 7.49 2.24 -0.15
C LEU A 17 7.92 1.00 0.62
N TYR A 18 7.15 0.62 1.63
CA TYR A 18 7.46 -0.57 2.40
C TYR A 18 7.36 -1.82 1.53
N ILE A 19 6.30 -1.91 0.72
CA ILE A 19 6.13 -3.06 -0.17
C ILE A 19 7.27 -3.10 -1.18
N GLN A 20 7.61 -1.94 -1.73
CA GLN A 20 8.69 -1.86 -2.71
C GLN A 20 10.00 -2.36 -2.13
N LYS A 21 10.27 -2.00 -0.89
CA LYS A 21 11.50 -2.39 -0.22
C LYS A 21 11.51 -3.87 0.12
N GLN A 22 10.39 -4.41 0.57
CA GLN A 22 10.32 -5.80 1.00
C GLN A 22 10.12 -6.79 -0.16
N GLY A 23 9.55 -6.33 -1.24
CA GLY A 23 9.24 -7.19 -2.37
C GLY A 23 7.81 -7.68 -2.30
N MET A 24 7.56 -8.71 -1.50
CA MET A 24 6.20 -9.23 -1.35
C MET A 24 5.85 -9.24 0.12
N VAL A 25 4.65 -8.76 0.43
CA VAL A 25 4.18 -8.69 1.82
C VAL A 25 2.74 -9.17 1.87
N THR A 26 2.28 -9.50 3.08
CA THR A 26 0.88 -9.87 3.28
C THR A 26 0.13 -8.70 3.90
N THR A 27 -1.20 -8.72 3.74
CA THR A 27 -2.05 -7.70 4.35
C THR A 27 -1.83 -7.66 5.86
N ASN A 28 -1.77 -8.83 6.49
CA ASN A 28 -1.57 -8.90 7.93
C ASN A 28 -0.23 -8.33 8.36
N GLN A 29 0.81 -8.63 7.61
CA GLN A 29 2.14 -8.12 7.89
C GLN A 29 2.15 -6.60 7.84
N LEU A 30 1.50 -6.03 6.84
CA LEU A 30 1.41 -4.58 6.71
C LEU A 30 0.60 -3.97 7.83
N ALA A 31 -0.52 -4.60 8.17
CA ALA A 31 -1.37 -4.09 9.24
C ALA A 31 -0.61 -4.04 10.56
N GLU A 32 0.17 -5.07 10.84
CA GLU A 32 0.97 -5.10 12.06
C GLU A 32 2.06 -4.06 12.03
N GLU A 33 2.72 -3.93 10.90
CA GLU A 33 3.82 -2.98 10.77
C GLU A 33 3.33 -1.54 10.97
N PHE A 34 2.16 -1.24 10.47
CA PHE A 34 1.63 0.12 10.54
C PHE A 34 0.67 0.34 11.70
N GLY A 35 0.42 -0.70 12.51
CA GLY A 35 -0.41 -0.56 13.70
C GLY A 35 -1.86 -0.26 13.41
N ILE A 36 -2.39 -0.80 12.33
CA ILE A 36 -3.79 -0.61 11.97
C ILE A 36 -4.44 -1.98 11.74
N THR A 37 -5.77 -1.97 11.58
CA THR A 37 -6.48 -3.22 11.37
C THR A 37 -6.28 -3.71 9.94
N ASP A 38 -6.49 -5.01 9.74
CA ASP A 38 -6.43 -5.59 8.40
C ASP A 38 -7.42 -4.90 7.48
N ARG A 39 -8.59 -4.57 8.01
CA ARG A 39 -9.62 -3.92 7.21
C ARG A 39 -9.18 -2.56 6.69
N THR A 40 -8.57 -1.77 7.57
CA THR A 40 -8.06 -0.47 7.16
C THR A 40 -6.93 -0.62 6.16
N MET A 41 -6.02 -1.56 6.40
CA MET A 41 -4.95 -1.80 5.47
C MET A 41 -5.48 -2.27 4.12
N GLN A 42 -6.52 -3.09 4.12
CA GLN A 42 -7.12 -3.55 2.88
C GLN A 42 -7.64 -2.38 2.05
N ARG A 43 -8.21 -1.38 2.72
CA ARG A 43 -8.69 -0.19 2.02
C ARG A 43 -7.53 0.61 1.43
N ASP A 44 -6.45 0.75 2.18
CA ASP A 44 -5.27 1.46 1.67
C ASP A 44 -4.69 0.74 0.46
N LEU A 45 -4.63 -0.58 0.54
CA LEU A 45 -4.12 -1.38 -0.57
C LEU A 45 -5.02 -1.29 -1.79
N SER A 46 -6.33 -1.21 -1.57
CA SER A 46 -7.26 -1.04 -2.68
C SER A 46 -7.02 0.28 -3.41
N VAL A 47 -6.70 1.33 -2.68
CA VAL A 47 -6.37 2.61 -3.30
C VAL A 47 -5.12 2.48 -4.16
N LEU A 48 -4.09 1.84 -3.63
CA LEU A 48 -2.85 1.63 -4.38
C LEU A 48 -3.09 0.76 -5.61
N GLU A 49 -3.89 -0.29 -5.45
CA GLU A 49 -4.19 -1.18 -6.55
C GLU A 49 -4.98 -0.46 -7.64
N TYR A 50 -5.95 0.34 -7.23
CA TYR A 50 -6.76 1.10 -8.17
C TYR A 50 -5.89 2.04 -9.01
N ASN A 51 -4.85 2.57 -8.41
CA ASN A 51 -3.92 3.45 -9.12
C ASN A 51 -2.82 2.70 -9.85
N GLY A 52 -2.88 1.38 -9.86
CA GLY A 52 -1.92 0.58 -10.60
C GLY A 52 -0.53 0.52 -10.00
N LEU A 53 -0.42 0.82 -8.71
CA LEU A 53 0.89 0.85 -8.04
C LEU A 53 1.25 -0.46 -7.36
N VAL A 54 0.26 -1.25 -6.98
CA VAL A 54 0.50 -2.57 -6.41
C VAL A 54 -0.44 -3.56 -7.06
N SER A 55 -0.11 -4.83 -6.94
CA SER A 55 -1.01 -5.88 -7.39
C SER A 55 -0.95 -7.03 -6.41
N SER A 56 -1.94 -7.89 -6.48
CA SER A 56 -2.05 -9.03 -5.58
C SER A 56 -1.96 -10.30 -6.41
N PRO A 57 -0.76 -10.87 -6.53
CA PRO A 57 -0.60 -12.10 -7.30
C PRO A 57 -1.29 -13.28 -6.65
N HIS A 58 -1.43 -13.23 -5.33
CA HIS A 58 -2.14 -14.24 -4.56
C HIS A 58 -2.97 -13.54 -3.51
N ARG A 59 -4.04 -14.19 -3.10
CA ARG A 59 -4.93 -13.61 -2.10
C ARG A 59 -4.14 -13.21 -0.86
N GLY A 60 -4.29 -11.96 -0.45
CA GLY A 60 -3.66 -11.45 0.75
C GLY A 60 -2.19 -11.12 0.61
N LYS A 61 -1.60 -11.28 -0.57
CA LYS A 61 -0.20 -10.95 -0.80
C LYS A 61 -0.10 -9.83 -1.82
N TRP A 62 0.87 -8.95 -1.60
CA TRP A 62 0.98 -7.72 -2.38
C TRP A 62 2.41 -7.47 -2.83
N ILE A 63 2.54 -7.00 -4.04
CA ILE A 63 3.82 -6.58 -4.61
C ILE A 63 3.60 -5.25 -5.31
N THR A 64 4.67 -4.50 -5.50
CA THR A 64 4.55 -3.30 -6.32
C THR A 64 4.58 -3.72 -7.78
N THR A 65 3.84 -2.98 -8.58
CA THR A 65 3.91 -3.20 -10.03
C THR A 65 5.16 -2.49 -10.51
N GLU A 66 5.80 -3.09 -11.47
CA GLU A 66 6.99 -2.48 -12.05
C GLU A 66 6.62 -1.38 -13.01
N LYS A 67 5.49 -0.78 -12.81
CA LYS A 67 5.08 0.29 -13.68
C LYS A 67 5.97 1.46 -13.42
N LYS A 68 6.90 1.65 -14.30
CA LYS A 68 7.68 2.84 -14.28
C LYS A 68 6.74 3.99 -14.51
N VAL A 69 6.57 4.76 -13.49
CA VAL A 69 5.89 6.01 -13.66
C VAL A 69 6.81 6.81 -14.54
N LYS A 70 6.55 6.75 -15.78
CA LYS A 70 7.26 7.62 -16.68
C LYS A 70 6.70 8.98 -16.48
N ILE A 71 7.42 9.72 -15.75
CA ILE A 71 7.20 11.13 -15.75
C ILE A 71 7.99 11.63 -16.91
N SER A 72 7.43 11.66 -17.98
CA SER A 72 8.12 12.36 -19.06
C SER A 72 7.26 13.52 -19.45
#